data_4e111207a18f8a842b507e5d53dd4647
#
_entry.id   4e111207a18f8a842b507e5d53dd4647
#
_cell.length_a   1.000
_cell.length_b   1.000
_cell.length_c   1.000
_cell.angle_alpha   90.00
_cell.angle_beta   90.00
_cell.angle_gamma   90.00
#
_symmetry.space_group_name_H-M   'P 1'
#
loop_
_entity.id
_entity.type
_entity.pdbx_description
1 polymer ?
#
loop_
_entity_poly.entity_id
_entity_poly.type
_entity_poly.pdbx_seq_one_letter_code
_entity_poly.pdbx_strand_id
1 'polypeptide(L)'
;TNKCPGAFIWKNNVYLKLEPYQDYLQVTTNGKKNEIYNGIPDWVYEEEVFSSTYGIWWSPGGQFLAYVFLNDTAVERIEYSYYGNDQYPKTVVIPYPKANSTIPIVKLFVVETTSNVTSEVTVPDIIGASDHYMYTVTWVTDERIAVQWTNRSQNYGIIQICDYVASDWNCSQVYNAQLCLRFYSPFPPHFTGDNESFYKILSDRNGYKHIHYLTSGKVRDFPLKFTKPPTLKPQCMTCNTRRERCKYNSAYFSKNATYYRMDCSGEFKFSTICFNNILCGFFLELRILEENKELEEILKDIQMPTVKQGNIQVAGFKLWYQMTLPPSFDKSKKYPLLIDVYAGPCSQKVDYRFRLNWASYLASTEKIIVASFDGRGSGYQGDRIMHALYRRLGTYEVEDQITAARKFIDMGFIDKKRVAIWGWSYGGYVTSMVLGSGSGVFKCGIAVAPVSKWEYYDAVYTERYMGRPIKSDNLAYYQNSTVTERAANFKSVNYLLIHGTADDNVHFQQAAQISKALVDENVDFETMWYTDKDHGLDGSAHRHVYIHMSHFLKQCFSLS
;
A
#
# COMPACT_ATOMS: atom_id res chain seq x y z
N THR A 1 15.64 -37.10 12.51
CA THR A 1 14.34 -36.75 11.90
C THR A 1 13.93 -35.41 12.47
N ASN A 2 14.06 -34.34 11.67
CA ASN A 2 13.62 -33.00 12.08
C ASN A 2 12.09 -33.01 12.18
N LYS A 3 11.58 -33.03 13.41
CA LYS A 3 10.19 -32.81 13.72
C LYS A 3 9.92 -31.33 13.48
N CYS A 4 9.15 -30.98 12.45
CA CYS A 4 8.67 -29.60 12.26
C CYS A 4 7.24 -29.51 12.83
N PRO A 5 7.04 -28.87 13.99
CA PRO A 5 5.70 -28.63 14.49
C PRO A 5 4.94 -27.72 13.51
N GLY A 6 3.66 -27.99 13.34
CA GLY A 6 2.74 -27.20 12.52
C GLY A 6 1.71 -26.49 13.39
N ALA A 7 1.21 -25.35 12.92
CA ALA A 7 0.06 -24.68 13.47
C ALA A 7 -0.94 -24.38 12.36
N PHE A 8 -2.22 -24.43 12.66
CA PHE A 8 -3.28 -24.05 11.73
C PHE A 8 -4.44 -23.40 12.48
N ILE A 9 -5.23 -22.65 11.75
CA ILE A 9 -6.41 -21.98 12.28
C ILE A 9 -7.66 -22.65 11.70
N TRP A 10 -8.60 -22.99 12.56
CA TRP A 10 -9.89 -23.51 12.16
C TRP A 10 -11.01 -22.91 13.01
N LYS A 11 -12.04 -22.40 12.37
CA LYS A 11 -13.15 -21.69 13.04
C LYS A 11 -12.66 -20.63 14.03
N ASN A 12 -11.71 -19.80 13.61
CA ASN A 12 -11.08 -18.72 14.40
C ASN A 12 -10.37 -19.20 15.68
N ASN A 13 -9.97 -20.46 15.75
CA ASN A 13 -9.21 -21.02 16.87
C ASN A 13 -7.87 -21.58 16.40
N VAL A 14 -6.85 -21.43 17.26
CA VAL A 14 -5.49 -21.93 17.06
C VAL A 14 -5.39 -23.38 17.45
N TYR A 15 -4.75 -24.17 16.58
CA TYR A 15 -4.43 -25.57 16.79
C TYR A 15 -2.95 -25.83 16.53
N LEU A 16 -2.34 -26.71 17.33
CA LEU A 16 -0.96 -27.18 17.17
C LEU A 16 -0.97 -28.64 16.72
N LYS A 17 -0.06 -28.98 15.80
CA LYS A 17 0.25 -30.33 15.41
C LYS A 17 1.74 -30.55 15.61
N LEU A 18 2.12 -31.12 16.74
CA LEU A 18 3.50 -31.26 17.16
C LEU A 18 4.24 -32.37 16.39
N GLU A 19 3.50 -33.41 15.97
CA GLU A 19 4.02 -34.53 15.18
C GLU A 19 3.06 -34.87 14.02
N PRO A 20 3.57 -35.37 12.87
CA PRO A 20 2.72 -35.64 11.69
C PRO A 20 1.59 -36.64 11.92
N TYR A 21 1.77 -37.60 12.84
CA TYR A 21 0.83 -38.70 13.08
C TYR A 21 0.11 -38.62 14.44
N GLN A 22 0.37 -37.58 15.24
CA GLN A 22 -0.38 -37.31 16.48
C GLN A 22 -1.64 -36.51 16.22
N ASP A 23 -2.58 -36.58 17.15
CA ASP A 23 -3.74 -35.69 17.17
C ASP A 23 -3.29 -34.23 17.35
N TYR A 24 -4.11 -33.31 16.87
CA TYR A 24 -3.87 -31.87 17.07
C TYR A 24 -4.29 -31.45 18.49
N LEU A 25 -3.57 -30.48 19.02
CA LEU A 25 -3.86 -29.84 20.29
C LEU A 25 -4.59 -28.53 20.02
N GLN A 26 -5.78 -28.36 20.61
CA GLN A 26 -6.51 -27.10 20.55
C GLN A 26 -5.96 -26.12 21.60
N VAL A 27 -5.49 -24.95 21.14
CA VAL A 27 -4.92 -23.91 22.01
C VAL A 27 -6.01 -22.93 22.47
N THR A 28 -6.91 -22.53 21.57
CA THR A 28 -7.99 -21.58 21.88
C THR A 28 -9.36 -22.19 21.60
N THR A 29 -10.38 -21.78 22.36
CA THR A 29 -11.75 -22.31 22.28
C THR A 29 -12.83 -21.25 22.11
N ASN A 30 -12.43 -19.97 22.15
CA ASN A 30 -13.33 -18.80 22.15
C ASN A 30 -13.54 -18.19 20.77
N GLY A 31 -12.96 -18.76 19.72
CA GLY A 31 -13.08 -18.27 18.35
C GLY A 31 -14.55 -18.23 17.89
N LYS A 32 -14.97 -17.08 17.35
CA LYS A 32 -16.34 -16.86 16.89
C LYS A 32 -16.32 -15.99 15.63
N LYS A 33 -17.01 -16.44 14.59
CA LYS A 33 -17.07 -15.72 13.31
C LYS A 33 -17.57 -14.29 13.51
N ASN A 34 -16.88 -13.33 12.94
CA ASN A 34 -17.16 -11.89 12.98
C ASN A 34 -17.17 -11.27 14.39
N GLU A 35 -16.55 -11.94 15.38
CA GLU A 35 -16.47 -11.42 16.75
C GLU A 35 -15.11 -11.67 17.39
N ILE A 36 -14.61 -12.92 17.36
CA ILE A 36 -13.35 -13.30 18.02
C ILE A 36 -12.46 -14.04 17.03
N TYR A 37 -11.27 -13.53 16.85
CA TYR A 37 -10.26 -14.10 15.98
C TYR A 37 -9.02 -14.47 16.77
N ASN A 38 -8.50 -15.66 16.59
CA ASN A 38 -7.25 -16.13 17.17
C ASN A 38 -6.32 -16.62 16.06
N GLY A 39 -5.14 -16.04 15.94
CA GLY A 39 -4.12 -16.45 15.00
C GLY A 39 -4.36 -16.06 13.55
N ILE A 40 -5.44 -15.37 13.26
CA ILE A 40 -5.73 -14.74 11.96
C ILE A 40 -6.16 -13.29 12.20
N PRO A 41 -5.87 -12.38 11.27
CA PRO A 41 -6.39 -11.01 11.33
C PRO A 41 -7.90 -10.97 11.04
N ASP A 42 -8.57 -9.90 11.51
CA ASP A 42 -9.81 -9.42 10.96
C ASP A 42 -9.56 -8.64 9.66
N TRP A 43 -10.63 -8.11 9.03
CA TRP A 43 -10.49 -7.40 7.75
C TRP A 43 -9.49 -6.24 7.81
N VAL A 44 -9.60 -5.37 8.84
CA VAL A 44 -8.76 -4.15 8.90
C VAL A 44 -7.31 -4.46 9.28
N TYR A 45 -7.06 -5.49 10.08
CA TYR A 45 -5.70 -5.93 10.38
C TYR A 45 -5.04 -6.63 9.20
N GLU A 46 -5.80 -7.39 8.41
CA GLU A 46 -5.29 -8.03 7.19
C GLU A 46 -4.85 -6.99 6.16
N GLU A 47 -5.72 -6.02 5.88
CA GLU A 47 -5.51 -5.00 4.84
C GLU A 47 -4.51 -3.94 5.28
N GLU A 48 -4.70 -3.32 6.44
CA GLU A 48 -4.06 -2.07 6.81
C GLU A 48 -2.90 -2.20 7.80
N VAL A 49 -2.84 -3.29 8.58
CA VAL A 49 -1.87 -3.43 9.66
C VAL A 49 -0.81 -4.47 9.34
N PHE A 50 -1.20 -5.72 9.11
CA PHE A 50 -0.25 -6.81 8.86
C PHE A 50 0.12 -6.96 7.39
N SER A 51 -0.75 -6.54 6.46
CA SER A 51 -0.64 -6.83 5.02
C SER A 51 -0.40 -8.34 4.79
N SER A 52 -1.10 -9.17 5.54
CA SER A 52 -0.91 -10.62 5.62
C SER A 52 -2.16 -11.31 6.16
N THR A 53 -2.46 -12.48 5.64
CA THR A 53 -3.53 -13.37 6.14
C THR A 53 -3.13 -14.14 7.40
N TYR A 54 -1.90 -13.97 7.90
CA TYR A 54 -1.36 -14.68 9.05
C TYR A 54 -1.28 -13.80 10.29
N GLY A 55 -1.73 -14.33 11.41
CA GLY A 55 -1.57 -13.74 12.74
C GLY A 55 -0.87 -14.69 13.73
N ILE A 56 0.04 -15.55 13.24
CA ILE A 56 0.84 -16.48 14.04
C ILE A 56 2.32 -16.37 13.68
N TRP A 57 3.19 -16.52 14.69
CA TRP A 57 4.64 -16.38 14.55
C TRP A 57 5.35 -17.44 15.39
N TRP A 58 6.09 -18.34 14.75
CA TRP A 58 6.91 -19.35 15.42
C TRP A 58 8.21 -18.76 15.97
N SER A 59 8.59 -19.15 17.17
CA SER A 59 9.95 -18.92 17.65
C SER A 59 10.97 -19.72 16.82
N PRO A 60 12.24 -19.29 16.73
CA PRO A 60 13.23 -19.92 15.84
C PRO A 60 13.44 -21.42 16.03
N GLY A 61 13.39 -21.90 17.27
CA GLY A 61 13.50 -23.33 17.62
C GLY A 61 12.16 -24.07 17.69
N GLY A 62 11.03 -23.34 17.57
CA GLY A 62 9.70 -23.93 17.63
C GLY A 62 9.19 -24.26 19.04
N GLN A 63 9.86 -23.75 20.08
CA GLN A 63 9.45 -23.93 21.47
C GLN A 63 8.18 -23.14 21.79
N PHE A 64 8.02 -21.98 21.16
CA PHE A 64 6.86 -21.08 21.37
C PHE A 64 6.18 -20.75 20.06
N LEU A 65 4.86 -20.51 20.14
CA LEU A 65 4.06 -19.91 19.09
C LEU A 65 3.37 -18.65 19.62
N ALA A 66 3.68 -17.50 19.05
CA ALA A 66 2.91 -16.28 19.28
C ALA A 66 1.69 -16.24 18.35
N TYR A 67 0.56 -15.74 18.84
CA TYR A 67 -0.63 -15.52 18.02
C TYR A 67 -1.38 -14.25 18.44
N VAL A 68 -1.96 -13.57 17.43
CA VAL A 68 -2.83 -12.43 17.66
C VAL A 68 -4.19 -12.90 18.16
N PHE A 69 -4.75 -12.14 19.08
CA PHE A 69 -6.17 -12.19 19.47
C PHE A 69 -6.81 -10.87 19.09
N LEU A 70 -7.95 -10.92 18.38
CA LEU A 70 -8.74 -9.74 18.04
C LEU A 70 -10.19 -9.95 18.53
N ASN A 71 -10.75 -8.89 19.11
CA ASN A 71 -12.13 -8.87 19.54
C ASN A 71 -12.88 -7.74 18.82
N ASP A 72 -13.75 -8.13 17.90
CA ASP A 72 -14.59 -7.28 17.06
C ASP A 72 -16.03 -7.19 17.55
N THR A 73 -16.33 -7.70 18.74
CA THR A 73 -17.73 -7.75 19.25
C THR A 73 -18.41 -6.38 19.22
N ALA A 74 -17.65 -5.30 19.44
CA ALA A 74 -18.14 -3.92 19.43
C ALA A 74 -17.84 -3.16 18.12
N VAL A 75 -17.22 -3.81 17.13
CA VAL A 75 -16.91 -3.20 15.83
C VAL A 75 -18.18 -3.19 14.98
N GLU A 76 -18.46 -2.03 14.38
CA GLU A 76 -19.57 -1.89 13.44
C GLU A 76 -19.34 -2.76 12.19
N ARG A 77 -20.45 -3.22 11.59
CA ARG A 77 -20.41 -4.15 10.47
C ARG A 77 -20.88 -3.47 9.19
N ILE A 78 -20.23 -3.82 8.08
CA ILE A 78 -20.74 -3.54 6.75
C ILE A 78 -21.51 -4.74 6.22
N GLU A 79 -22.45 -4.46 5.33
CA GLU A 79 -23.26 -5.46 4.66
C GLU A 79 -23.32 -5.16 3.16
N TYR A 80 -23.23 -6.20 2.34
CA TYR A 80 -23.50 -6.11 0.91
C TYR A 80 -24.14 -7.38 0.37
N SER A 81 -24.91 -7.23 -0.71
CA SER A 81 -25.54 -8.35 -1.39
C SER A 81 -24.56 -9.05 -2.31
N TYR A 82 -24.41 -10.34 -2.16
CA TYR A 82 -23.74 -11.23 -3.12
C TYR A 82 -24.81 -11.96 -3.92
N TYR A 83 -24.94 -11.63 -5.20
CA TYR A 83 -26.06 -12.08 -6.03
C TYR A 83 -25.92 -13.54 -6.42
N GLY A 84 -24.71 -13.98 -6.82
CA GLY A 84 -24.44 -15.37 -7.19
C GLY A 84 -25.36 -15.89 -8.26
N ASN A 85 -25.64 -17.21 -8.19
CA ASN A 85 -26.57 -17.91 -9.10
C ASN A 85 -27.85 -18.39 -8.39
N ASP A 86 -27.97 -18.14 -7.10
CA ASP A 86 -29.14 -18.55 -6.31
C ASP A 86 -30.33 -17.61 -6.60
N GLN A 87 -31.55 -18.09 -6.34
CA GLN A 87 -32.76 -17.27 -6.52
C GLN A 87 -32.77 -16.02 -5.62
N TYR A 88 -32.21 -16.12 -4.42
CA TYR A 88 -32.10 -15.02 -3.47
C TYR A 88 -30.63 -14.68 -3.24
N PRO A 89 -30.25 -13.38 -3.28
CA PRO A 89 -28.91 -12.95 -2.92
C PRO A 89 -28.56 -13.35 -1.48
N LYS A 90 -27.27 -13.56 -1.24
CA LYS A 90 -26.73 -13.74 0.12
C LYS A 90 -26.25 -12.41 0.65
N THR A 91 -26.57 -12.09 1.90
CA THR A 91 -25.95 -10.96 2.59
C THR A 91 -24.59 -11.39 3.14
N VAL A 92 -23.55 -10.69 2.73
CA VAL A 92 -22.22 -10.80 3.32
C VAL A 92 -22.09 -9.74 4.41
N VAL A 93 -21.61 -10.15 5.58
CA VAL A 93 -21.46 -9.27 6.77
C VAL A 93 -20.03 -9.36 7.24
N ILE A 94 -19.36 -8.21 7.38
CA ILE A 94 -17.95 -8.09 7.77
C ILE A 94 -17.81 -7.01 8.85
N PRO A 95 -17.15 -7.27 10.00
CA PRO A 95 -16.69 -6.21 10.89
C PRO A 95 -15.73 -5.29 10.15
N TYR A 96 -16.04 -4.00 10.11
CA TYR A 96 -15.25 -3.01 9.38
C TYR A 96 -15.35 -1.66 10.09
N PRO A 97 -14.31 -1.27 10.82
CA PRO A 97 -14.31 0.00 11.55
C PRO A 97 -14.12 1.16 10.58
N LYS A 98 -15.11 2.04 10.44
CA LYS A 98 -14.96 3.29 9.69
C LYS A 98 -14.33 4.37 10.55
N ALA A 99 -13.88 5.47 9.93
CA ALA A 99 -13.26 6.57 10.66
C ALA A 99 -14.12 7.04 11.85
N ASN A 100 -13.53 7.13 13.02
CA ASN A 100 -14.14 7.46 14.32
C ASN A 100 -15.06 6.39 14.94
N SER A 101 -15.25 5.24 14.34
CA SER A 101 -15.98 4.13 14.97
C SER A 101 -15.11 3.35 15.94
N THR A 102 -15.70 2.39 16.65
CA THR A 102 -14.98 1.47 17.52
C THR A 102 -14.02 0.61 16.70
N ILE A 103 -12.78 0.49 17.13
CA ILE A 103 -11.75 -0.34 16.51
C ILE A 103 -11.63 -1.69 17.24
N PRO A 104 -11.05 -2.73 16.60
CA PRO A 104 -10.79 -4.02 17.24
C PRO A 104 -9.92 -3.88 18.49
N ILE A 105 -10.22 -4.68 19.52
CA ILE A 105 -9.31 -4.84 20.66
C ILE A 105 -8.29 -5.90 20.30
N VAL A 106 -7.00 -5.54 20.33
CA VAL A 106 -5.90 -6.44 20.00
C VAL A 106 -5.12 -6.87 21.23
N LYS A 107 -4.73 -8.16 21.28
CA LYS A 107 -3.80 -8.74 22.25
C LYS A 107 -2.81 -9.69 21.56
N LEU A 108 -1.66 -9.89 22.18
CA LEU A 108 -0.69 -10.89 21.78
C LEU A 108 -0.60 -11.97 22.85
N PHE A 109 -0.76 -13.21 22.44
CA PHE A 109 -0.55 -14.37 23.30
C PHE A 109 0.60 -15.22 22.79
N VAL A 110 1.28 -15.89 23.70
CA VAL A 110 2.34 -16.86 23.40
C VAL A 110 2.00 -18.16 24.09
N VAL A 111 1.95 -19.25 23.33
CA VAL A 111 1.80 -20.60 23.87
C VAL A 111 3.13 -21.34 23.84
N GLU A 112 3.49 -21.95 24.96
CA GLU A 112 4.59 -22.92 25.03
C GLU A 112 4.13 -24.27 24.48
N THR A 113 4.81 -24.76 23.45
CA THR A 113 4.36 -25.94 22.67
C THR A 113 4.40 -27.25 23.45
N THR A 114 5.26 -27.34 24.49
CA THR A 114 5.45 -28.55 25.30
C THR A 114 4.44 -28.65 26.45
N SER A 115 4.13 -27.54 27.09
CA SER A 115 3.22 -27.49 28.26
C SER A 115 1.79 -27.08 27.91
N ASN A 116 1.58 -26.54 26.71
CA ASN A 116 0.33 -25.89 26.31
C ASN A 116 -0.11 -24.74 27.23
N VAL A 117 0.82 -24.16 27.95
CA VAL A 117 0.56 -22.98 28.78
C VAL A 117 0.61 -21.73 27.89
N THR A 118 -0.41 -20.89 28.00
CA THR A 118 -0.53 -19.64 27.26
C THR A 118 -0.38 -18.46 28.19
N SER A 119 0.47 -17.52 27.81
CA SER A 119 0.70 -16.25 28.54
C SER A 119 0.45 -15.05 27.62
N GLU A 120 -0.04 -13.94 28.19
CA GLU A 120 -0.24 -12.69 27.45
C GLU A 120 1.05 -11.86 27.46
N VAL A 121 1.45 -11.37 26.29
CA VAL A 121 2.47 -10.31 26.17
C VAL A 121 1.75 -8.98 26.33
N THR A 122 1.86 -8.40 27.54
CA THR A 122 1.09 -7.20 27.91
C THR A 122 1.51 -5.97 27.10
N VAL A 123 0.52 -5.23 26.60
CA VAL A 123 0.76 -3.95 25.93
C VAL A 123 1.36 -2.94 26.94
N PRO A 124 2.31 -2.07 26.55
CA PRO A 124 2.87 -1.06 27.43
C PRO A 124 1.80 -0.08 27.95
N ASP A 125 1.78 0.23 29.24
CA ASP A 125 0.76 1.08 29.89
C ASP A 125 0.50 2.40 29.16
N ILE A 126 1.57 3.05 28.67
CA ILE A 126 1.48 4.32 27.94
C ILE A 126 0.68 4.21 26.61
N ILE A 127 0.59 3.01 26.03
CA ILE A 127 -0.20 2.70 24.85
C ILE A 127 -1.54 2.06 25.25
N GLY A 128 -1.50 1.08 26.16
CA GLY A 128 -2.62 0.25 26.57
C GLY A 128 -3.75 0.98 27.30
N ALA A 129 -3.49 2.20 27.80
CA ALA A 129 -4.50 3.03 28.46
C ALA A 129 -5.58 3.58 27.49
N SER A 130 -5.40 3.43 26.17
CA SER A 130 -6.31 3.92 25.14
C SER A 130 -6.35 2.97 23.93
N ASP A 131 -7.20 3.28 22.96
CA ASP A 131 -7.25 2.59 21.66
C ASP A 131 -5.87 2.54 21.01
N HIS A 132 -5.45 1.36 20.55
CA HIS A 132 -4.11 1.12 20.01
C HIS A 132 -4.09 0.02 18.96
N TYR A 133 -2.97 -0.07 18.24
CA TYR A 133 -2.70 -1.11 17.24
C TYR A 133 -1.40 -1.85 17.54
N MET A 134 -1.36 -3.13 17.18
CA MET A 134 -0.17 -3.97 17.13
C MET A 134 0.29 -4.15 15.70
N TYR A 135 1.52 -3.73 15.38
CA TYR A 135 1.98 -3.72 13.98
C TYR A 135 2.92 -4.86 13.61
N THR A 136 3.93 -5.11 14.41
CA THR A 136 4.89 -6.17 14.08
C THR A 136 5.18 -7.03 15.29
N VAL A 137 5.37 -8.33 15.03
CA VAL A 137 5.85 -9.32 15.98
C VAL A 137 7.10 -9.95 15.39
N THR A 138 8.22 -9.89 16.13
CA THR A 138 9.52 -10.38 15.67
C THR A 138 10.18 -11.22 16.75
N TRP A 139 10.36 -12.50 16.49
CA TRP A 139 11.15 -13.35 17.36
C TRP A 139 12.65 -13.06 17.21
N VAL A 140 13.33 -12.86 18.31
CA VAL A 140 14.79 -12.64 18.38
C VAL A 140 15.49 -13.97 18.71
N THR A 141 15.02 -14.65 19.76
CA THR A 141 15.39 -16.01 20.17
C THR A 141 14.14 -16.76 20.57
N ASP A 142 14.23 -18.01 21.01
CA ASP A 142 13.06 -18.71 21.55
C ASP A 142 12.49 -18.02 22.79
N GLU A 143 13.34 -17.41 23.60
CA GLU A 143 12.95 -16.75 24.86
C GLU A 143 12.88 -15.22 24.77
N ARG A 144 12.98 -14.62 23.54
CA ARG A 144 12.93 -13.16 23.35
C ARG A 144 12.09 -12.81 22.13
N ILE A 145 11.10 -11.94 22.35
CA ILE A 145 10.19 -11.44 21.34
C ILE A 145 10.15 -9.90 21.34
N ALA A 146 10.13 -9.29 20.17
CA ALA A 146 9.96 -7.86 20.00
C ALA A 146 8.60 -7.56 19.37
N VAL A 147 7.85 -6.62 19.97
CA VAL A 147 6.52 -6.22 19.51
C VAL A 147 6.47 -4.73 19.30
N GLN A 148 5.86 -4.30 18.20
CA GLN A 148 5.68 -2.89 17.91
C GLN A 148 4.22 -2.50 18.06
N TRP A 149 3.98 -1.51 18.94
CA TRP A 149 2.68 -0.96 19.27
C TRP A 149 2.57 0.50 18.86
N THR A 150 1.38 0.96 18.51
CA THR A 150 1.10 2.37 18.24
C THR A 150 -0.20 2.80 18.91
N ASN A 151 -0.32 4.09 19.23
CA ASN A 151 -1.61 4.67 19.57
C ASN A 151 -2.53 4.70 18.35
N ARG A 152 -3.84 4.91 18.55
CA ARG A 152 -4.85 4.98 17.48
C ARG A 152 -4.51 6.01 16.39
N SER A 153 -3.98 7.17 16.76
CA SER A 153 -3.56 8.19 15.80
C SER A 153 -2.30 7.84 15.00
N GLN A 154 -1.62 6.74 15.33
CA GLN A 154 -0.41 6.22 14.68
C GLN A 154 0.73 7.23 14.54
N ASN A 155 0.75 8.22 15.43
CA ASN A 155 1.78 9.25 15.53
C ASN A 155 2.74 9.05 16.70
N TYR A 156 2.52 8.00 17.47
CA TYR A 156 3.34 7.55 18.57
C TYR A 156 3.44 6.03 18.57
N GLY A 157 4.65 5.48 18.65
CA GLY A 157 4.86 4.04 18.63
C GLY A 157 6.00 3.60 19.54
N ILE A 158 5.93 2.36 20.00
CA ILE A 158 6.89 1.73 20.90
C ILE A 158 7.35 0.42 20.31
N ILE A 159 8.65 0.13 20.39
CA ILE A 159 9.19 -1.22 20.28
C ILE A 159 9.41 -1.73 21.69
N GLN A 160 8.71 -2.77 22.05
CA GLN A 160 8.79 -3.47 23.31
C GLN A 160 9.57 -4.77 23.09
N ILE A 161 10.53 -5.07 23.95
CA ILE A 161 11.20 -6.37 23.99
C ILE A 161 10.75 -7.10 25.25
N CYS A 162 10.35 -8.35 25.08
CA CYS A 162 9.90 -9.20 26.16
C CYS A 162 10.77 -10.45 26.23
N ASP A 163 11.27 -10.74 27.42
CA ASP A 163 12.05 -11.94 27.73
C ASP A 163 11.23 -12.91 28.57
N TYR A 164 11.31 -14.20 28.23
CA TYR A 164 10.67 -15.27 28.99
C TYR A 164 11.51 -15.62 30.20
N VAL A 165 11.04 -15.28 31.39
CA VAL A 165 11.75 -15.49 32.66
C VAL A 165 10.78 -16.02 33.70
N ALA A 166 11.14 -17.13 34.37
CA ALA A 166 10.33 -17.74 35.43
C ALA A 166 8.87 -18.03 35.01
N SER A 167 8.69 -18.53 33.78
CA SER A 167 7.39 -18.89 33.20
C SER A 167 6.47 -17.71 32.87
N ASP A 168 7.00 -16.51 32.73
CA ASP A 168 6.26 -15.32 32.36
C ASP A 168 7.06 -14.41 31.42
N TRP A 169 6.36 -13.54 30.66
CA TRP A 169 6.95 -12.57 29.75
C TRP A 169 7.24 -11.26 30.45
N ASN A 170 8.52 -11.00 30.73
CA ASN A 170 8.97 -9.75 31.33
C ASN A 170 9.34 -8.74 30.23
N CYS A 171 8.56 -7.67 30.12
CA CYS A 171 8.63 -6.74 29.01
C CYS A 171 9.32 -5.42 29.42
N SER A 172 10.23 -4.94 28.58
CA SER A 172 10.88 -3.64 28.68
C SER A 172 10.68 -2.80 27.43
N GLN A 173 10.53 -1.49 27.60
CA GLN A 173 10.47 -0.55 26.49
C GLN A 173 11.88 -0.23 26.01
N VAL A 174 12.25 -0.59 24.81
CA VAL A 174 13.60 -0.40 24.27
C VAL A 174 13.70 0.83 23.37
N TYR A 175 12.62 1.17 22.70
CA TYR A 175 12.59 2.29 21.78
C TYR A 175 11.26 3.03 21.90
N ASN A 176 11.34 4.29 22.28
CA ASN A 176 10.22 5.19 22.38
C ASN A 176 10.35 6.21 21.26
N ALA A 177 9.62 6.03 20.19
CA ALA A 177 9.57 6.97 19.11
C ALA A 177 8.33 7.85 19.31
N GLN A 178 8.51 8.96 20.02
CA GLN A 178 7.74 10.14 19.68
C GLN A 178 8.22 10.53 18.29
N LEU A 179 7.66 9.85 17.31
CA LEU A 179 7.94 10.11 15.92
C LEU A 179 7.48 11.54 15.66
N CYS A 180 8.42 12.46 15.62
CA CYS A 180 8.21 13.76 14.93
C CYS A 180 7.72 13.55 13.50
N LEU A 181 7.37 12.36 13.11
CA LEU A 181 7.15 11.91 11.75
C LEU A 181 5.89 11.08 11.71
N ARG A 182 4.89 11.72 11.43
CA ARG A 182 3.52 11.57 11.03
C ARG A 182 3.20 10.36 10.14
N PHE A 183 4.10 9.40 9.92
CA PHE A 183 3.86 8.17 9.19
C PHE A 183 4.69 7.04 9.80
N TYR A 184 3.97 6.05 10.22
CA TYR A 184 4.44 4.81 10.72
C TYR A 184 5.41 4.12 9.73
N SER A 185 6.47 3.50 10.24
CA SER A 185 7.33 2.61 9.47
C SER A 185 6.92 1.16 9.76
N PRO A 186 6.20 0.50 8.83
CA PRO A 186 5.68 -0.85 9.05
C PRO A 186 6.77 -1.93 9.04
N PHE A 187 8.02 -1.55 8.77
CA PHE A 187 9.10 -2.52 8.69
C PHE A 187 9.48 -3.03 10.08
N PRO A 188 9.55 -4.36 10.29
CA PRO A 188 10.00 -4.93 11.54
C PRO A 188 11.46 -4.58 11.83
N PRO A 189 11.89 -4.57 13.10
CA PRO A 189 13.30 -4.49 13.45
C PRO A 189 14.04 -5.76 12.97
N HIS A 190 15.24 -5.61 12.41
CA HIS A 190 16.11 -6.72 12.03
C HIS A 190 17.23 -6.84 13.07
N PHE A 191 17.11 -7.78 13.98
CA PHE A 191 18.07 -8.00 15.04
C PHE A 191 19.39 -8.54 14.52
N THR A 192 20.49 -8.14 15.17
CA THR A 192 21.85 -8.62 14.89
C THR A 192 22.17 -9.86 15.72
N GLY A 193 23.33 -10.50 15.49
CA GLY A 193 23.70 -11.71 16.17
C GLY A 193 23.98 -11.57 17.68
N ASP A 194 23.97 -10.34 18.23
CA ASP A 194 24.03 -10.07 19.67
C ASP A 194 22.64 -10.18 20.35
N ASN A 195 21.57 -10.34 19.57
CA ASN A 195 20.18 -10.41 20.03
C ASN A 195 19.68 -9.18 20.81
N GLU A 196 20.41 -8.07 20.75
CA GLU A 196 20.10 -6.81 21.45
C GLU A 196 19.97 -5.64 20.51
N SER A 197 20.89 -5.57 19.56
CA SER A 197 20.93 -4.49 18.56
C SER A 197 20.12 -4.84 17.33
N PHE A 198 19.60 -3.84 16.64
CA PHE A 198 18.80 -4.07 15.42
C PHE A 198 18.93 -2.95 14.40
N TYR A 199 18.68 -3.30 13.16
CA TYR A 199 18.52 -2.35 12.05
C TYR A 199 17.05 -2.01 11.85
N LYS A 200 16.78 -0.74 11.56
CA LYS A 200 15.45 -0.25 11.21
C LYS A 200 15.54 0.88 10.19
N ILE A 201 14.58 0.95 9.28
CA ILE A 201 14.45 2.06 8.34
C ILE A 201 13.74 3.20 9.05
N LEU A 202 14.42 4.34 9.17
CA LEU A 202 13.92 5.57 9.79
C LEU A 202 14.31 6.77 8.92
N SER A 203 13.62 7.89 9.09
CA SER A 203 14.00 9.14 8.44
C SER A 203 15.16 9.80 9.21
N ASP A 204 16.12 10.35 8.48
CA ASP A 204 17.18 11.18 9.03
C ASP A 204 16.66 12.61 9.37
N ARG A 205 17.55 13.50 9.82
CA ARG A 205 17.22 14.89 10.17
C ARG A 205 16.76 15.71 8.96
N ASN A 206 17.10 15.30 7.75
CA ASN A 206 16.70 15.96 6.51
C ASN A 206 15.39 15.39 5.95
N GLY A 207 14.82 14.38 6.63
CA GLY A 207 13.58 13.71 6.24
C GLY A 207 13.76 12.63 5.18
N TYR A 208 14.96 12.09 4.99
CA TYR A 208 15.18 10.99 4.06
C TYR A 208 15.32 9.66 4.81
N LYS A 209 14.71 8.62 4.27
CA LYS A 209 14.74 7.29 4.88
C LYS A 209 16.07 6.60 4.64
N HIS A 210 16.67 6.14 5.74
CA HIS A 210 17.93 5.39 5.76
C HIS A 210 17.83 4.19 6.71
N ILE A 211 18.76 3.26 6.57
CA ILE A 211 18.94 2.16 7.53
C ILE A 211 19.68 2.71 8.75
N HIS A 212 19.03 2.62 9.91
CA HIS A 212 19.61 3.00 11.18
C HIS A 212 19.96 1.75 11.99
N TYR A 213 21.09 1.80 12.69
CA TYR A 213 21.51 0.79 13.65
C TYR A 213 21.19 1.29 15.07
N LEU A 214 20.44 0.51 15.82
CA LEU A 214 19.99 0.84 17.16
C LEU A 214 20.54 -0.19 18.15
N THR A 215 21.03 0.28 19.31
CA THR A 215 21.53 -0.58 20.40
C THR A 215 20.67 -0.42 21.63
N SER A 216 20.37 -1.49 22.36
CA SER A 216 19.48 -1.53 23.52
C SER A 216 20.05 -0.89 24.79
N GLY A 217 21.18 -0.28 24.73
CA GLY A 217 21.90 0.14 25.93
C GLY A 217 21.96 1.63 26.25
N LYS A 218 21.03 2.46 25.97
CA LYS A 218 20.82 3.85 26.44
C LYS A 218 20.17 4.72 25.36
N VAL A 219 18.88 4.74 25.31
CA VAL A 219 18.18 5.87 24.71
C VAL A 219 18.24 7.04 25.70
N ARG A 220 19.31 7.78 25.67
CA ARG A 220 19.36 9.15 26.16
C ARG A 220 19.66 10.05 24.99
N ASP A 221 18.69 10.90 24.71
CA ASP A 221 18.75 12.03 23.80
C ASP A 221 18.84 11.74 22.30
N PHE A 222 17.78 12.10 21.59
CA PHE A 222 17.88 12.45 20.17
C PHE A 222 18.98 13.53 19.97
N PRO A 223 19.93 13.35 19.08
CA PRO A 223 19.91 12.50 17.90
C PRO A 223 20.76 11.22 18.06
N LEU A 224 20.26 10.12 17.51
CA LEU A 224 21.07 8.92 17.34
C LEU A 224 22.43 9.29 16.75
N LYS A 225 23.49 9.14 17.53
CA LYS A 225 24.84 9.15 16.97
C LYS A 225 24.90 7.94 16.05
N PHE A 226 24.99 8.22 14.73
CA PHE A 226 25.40 7.22 13.77
C PHE A 226 26.77 6.68 14.22
N THR A 227 26.79 5.57 14.93
CA THR A 227 27.99 4.76 14.97
C THR A 227 28.06 4.15 13.59
N LYS A 228 28.91 4.72 12.74
CA LYS A 228 29.26 4.09 11.46
C LYS A 228 29.56 2.63 11.75
N PRO A 229 28.97 1.67 11.02
CA PRO A 229 29.48 0.30 11.06
C PRO A 229 30.98 0.38 10.80
N PRO A 230 31.79 -0.44 11.46
CA PRO A 230 33.23 -0.29 11.41
C PRO A 230 33.70 -0.30 9.95
N THR A 231 34.20 0.85 9.48
CA THR A 231 35.13 1.08 8.37
C THR A 231 34.82 0.51 6.96
N LEU A 232 33.65 -0.07 6.69
CA LEU A 232 33.31 -0.48 5.34
C LEU A 232 32.76 0.74 4.56
N LYS A 233 33.50 1.18 3.55
CA LYS A 233 32.97 2.16 2.58
C LYS A 233 31.73 1.53 1.92
N PRO A 234 30.58 2.25 1.83
CA PRO A 234 29.42 1.75 1.11
C PRO A 234 29.85 1.33 -0.30
N GLN A 235 29.61 0.06 -0.64
CA GLN A 235 29.87 -0.47 -1.98
C GLN A 235 28.54 -0.55 -2.72
N CYS A 236 28.46 0.08 -3.88
CA CYS A 236 27.27 -0.05 -4.72
C CYS A 236 27.25 -1.41 -5.39
N MET A 237 26.31 -2.26 -4.99
CA MET A 237 26.16 -3.62 -5.50
C MET A 237 25.57 -3.69 -6.92
N THR A 238 24.86 -2.65 -7.34
CA THR A 238 24.13 -2.61 -8.62
C THR A 238 24.71 -1.62 -9.63
N CYS A 239 25.69 -0.80 -9.24
CA CYS A 239 26.26 0.23 -10.12
C CYS A 239 26.94 -0.31 -11.39
N ASN A 240 27.47 -1.52 -11.32
CA ASN A 240 28.20 -2.17 -12.42
C ASN A 240 27.42 -3.31 -13.09
N THR A 241 26.26 -3.69 -12.54
CA THR A 241 25.42 -4.73 -13.12
C THR A 241 24.60 -4.14 -14.26
N ARG A 242 24.76 -4.65 -15.49
CA ARG A 242 23.93 -4.43 -16.69
C ARG A 242 23.11 -3.12 -16.65
N ARG A 243 23.79 -1.97 -16.64
CA ARG A 243 23.31 -0.60 -16.29
C ARG A 243 21.93 -0.21 -16.83
N GLU A 244 21.53 -0.71 -18.00
CA GLU A 244 20.24 -0.37 -18.61
C GLU A 244 19.10 -1.35 -18.23
N ARG A 245 19.44 -2.58 -17.81
CA ARG A 245 18.46 -3.62 -17.46
C ARG A 245 18.15 -3.69 -15.97
N CYS A 246 18.88 -2.95 -15.12
CA CYS A 246 18.81 -3.06 -13.67
C CYS A 246 18.71 -1.69 -12.96
N LYS A 247 17.95 -0.76 -13.52
CA LYS A 247 17.70 0.54 -12.88
C LYS A 247 16.74 0.46 -11.71
N TYR A 248 15.86 -0.54 -11.71
CA TYR A 248 15.00 -0.92 -10.59
C TYR A 248 15.36 -2.34 -10.18
N ASN A 249 15.63 -2.57 -8.90
CA ASN A 249 16.07 -3.88 -8.45
C ASN A 249 15.57 -4.21 -7.05
N SER A 250 15.44 -5.52 -6.79
CA SER A 250 15.15 -6.10 -5.49
C SER A 250 16.09 -7.27 -5.25
N ALA A 251 16.55 -7.44 -4.01
CA ALA A 251 17.43 -8.53 -3.63
C ALA A 251 16.80 -9.39 -2.53
N TYR A 252 16.86 -10.71 -2.70
CA TYR A 252 16.32 -11.70 -1.78
C TYR A 252 17.46 -12.61 -1.33
N PHE A 253 17.85 -12.50 -0.07
CA PHE A 253 19.03 -13.20 0.48
C PHE A 253 18.69 -14.61 0.99
N SER A 254 19.65 -15.52 0.87
CA SER A 254 19.63 -16.79 1.59
C SER A 254 19.72 -16.55 3.10
N LYS A 255 19.28 -17.53 3.91
CA LYS A 255 19.21 -17.43 5.37
C LYS A 255 20.55 -17.02 6.01
N ASN A 256 21.68 -17.44 5.44
CA ASN A 256 23.03 -17.11 5.90
C ASN A 256 23.67 -15.96 5.10
N ALA A 257 22.90 -15.27 4.25
CA ALA A 257 23.34 -14.19 3.38
C ALA A 257 24.55 -14.51 2.46
N THR A 258 24.86 -15.79 2.22
CA THR A 258 25.93 -16.21 1.30
C THR A 258 25.54 -16.00 -0.16
N TYR A 259 24.26 -16.20 -0.47
CA TYR A 259 23.70 -16.06 -1.81
C TYR A 259 22.54 -15.07 -1.81
N TYR A 260 22.26 -14.48 -2.96
CA TYR A 260 21.04 -13.72 -3.15
C TYR A 260 20.52 -13.86 -4.59
N ARG A 261 19.20 -13.82 -4.71
CA ARG A 261 18.51 -13.62 -5.98
C ARG A 261 18.31 -12.12 -6.18
N MET A 262 18.64 -11.61 -7.34
CA MET A 262 18.40 -10.22 -7.71
C MET A 262 17.42 -10.17 -8.88
N ASP A 263 16.31 -9.46 -8.69
CA ASP A 263 15.32 -9.17 -9.71
C ASP A 263 15.61 -7.76 -10.25
N CYS A 264 15.93 -7.67 -11.53
CA CYS A 264 16.29 -6.44 -12.21
C CYS A 264 15.23 -6.03 -13.24
N SER A 265 14.87 -4.75 -13.29
CA SER A 265 14.03 -4.16 -14.32
C SER A 265 14.63 -2.83 -14.82
N GLY A 266 14.38 -2.49 -16.07
CA GLY A 266 14.85 -1.25 -16.70
C GLY A 266 13.78 -0.63 -17.61
N GLU A 267 14.00 0.61 -18.05
CA GLU A 267 13.02 1.38 -18.82
C GLU A 267 12.63 0.76 -20.17
N PHE A 268 13.57 0.05 -20.80
CA PHE A 268 13.45 -0.39 -22.20
C PHE A 268 13.67 -1.90 -22.38
N LYS A 269 13.90 -2.65 -21.31
CA LYS A 269 14.25 -4.07 -21.39
C LYS A 269 13.56 -4.85 -20.31
N PHE A 270 13.20 -6.10 -20.65
CA PHE A 270 12.51 -7.04 -19.79
C PHE A 270 13.28 -7.31 -18.49
N SER A 271 12.52 -7.62 -17.45
CA SER A 271 13.08 -8.02 -16.17
C SER A 271 14.01 -9.21 -16.31
N THR A 272 15.15 -9.16 -15.65
CA THR A 272 16.11 -10.26 -15.56
C THR A 272 16.21 -10.73 -14.12
N ILE A 273 16.17 -12.04 -13.89
CA ILE A 273 16.34 -12.64 -12.57
C ILE A 273 17.71 -13.32 -12.52
N CYS A 274 18.58 -12.89 -11.63
CA CYS A 274 19.93 -13.41 -11.47
C CYS A 274 20.15 -14.05 -10.11
N PHE A 275 20.94 -15.12 -10.06
CA PHE A 275 21.44 -15.74 -8.84
C PHE A 275 22.88 -15.33 -8.62
N ASN A 276 23.20 -14.81 -7.44
CA ASN A 276 24.48 -14.21 -7.13
C ASN A 276 25.08 -14.77 -5.84
N ASN A 277 26.41 -14.73 -5.72
CA ASN A 277 27.16 -15.13 -4.53
C ASN A 277 27.91 -13.92 -3.94
N ILE A 278 28.01 -13.88 -2.60
CA ILE A 278 28.79 -12.89 -1.87
C ILE A 278 30.06 -13.61 -1.35
N LEU A 279 31.13 -13.62 -2.15
CA LEU A 279 32.42 -14.15 -1.75
C LEU A 279 33.41 -13.01 -1.56
N CYS A 280 33.92 -12.85 -0.33
CA CYS A 280 35.04 -11.94 0.00
C CYS A 280 34.90 -10.50 -0.50
N GLY A 281 33.68 -9.95 -0.49
CA GLY A 281 33.44 -8.55 -0.93
C GLY A 281 33.34 -8.36 -2.45
N PHE A 282 33.38 -9.42 -3.23
CA PHE A 282 33.13 -9.41 -4.67
C PHE A 282 31.77 -10.04 -4.97
N PHE A 283 30.99 -9.39 -5.85
CA PHE A 283 29.70 -9.88 -6.31
C PHE A 283 29.90 -10.64 -7.61
N LEU A 284 29.73 -11.94 -7.57
CA LEU A 284 29.84 -12.80 -8.74
C LEU A 284 28.42 -13.23 -9.17
N GLU A 285 27.99 -12.80 -10.36
CA GLU A 285 26.81 -13.36 -11.01
C GLU A 285 27.08 -14.83 -11.36
N LEU A 286 26.38 -15.76 -10.68
CA LEU A 286 26.58 -17.19 -10.88
C LEU A 286 25.72 -17.73 -12.03
N ARG A 287 24.49 -17.27 -12.12
CA ARG A 287 23.52 -17.76 -13.10
C ARG A 287 22.39 -16.75 -13.32
N ILE A 288 22.04 -16.60 -14.58
CA ILE A 288 20.79 -15.95 -14.96
C ILE A 288 19.67 -16.99 -14.86
N LEU A 289 18.62 -16.68 -14.11
CA LEU A 289 17.46 -17.56 -13.93
C LEU A 289 16.40 -17.30 -15.00
N GLU A 290 16.21 -16.02 -15.38
CA GLU A 290 15.24 -15.61 -16.40
C GLU A 290 15.72 -14.36 -17.13
N GLU A 291 15.70 -14.33 -18.44
CA GLU A 291 16.03 -13.17 -19.28
C GLU A 291 14.86 -12.62 -20.09
N ASN A 292 13.70 -13.30 -20.09
CA ASN A 292 12.52 -12.97 -20.89
C ASN A 292 12.82 -12.86 -22.42
N LYS A 293 13.72 -13.69 -22.95
CA LYS A 293 14.11 -13.66 -24.37
C LYS A 293 12.95 -13.98 -25.30
N GLU A 294 12.07 -14.90 -24.91
CA GLU A 294 10.90 -15.25 -25.70
C GLU A 294 9.96 -14.06 -25.85
N LEU A 295 9.73 -13.32 -24.77
CA LEU A 295 8.95 -12.09 -24.80
C LEU A 295 9.64 -11.00 -25.64
N GLU A 296 10.97 -10.88 -25.55
CA GLU A 296 11.76 -9.94 -26.36
C GLU A 296 11.60 -10.25 -27.85
N GLU A 297 11.61 -11.52 -28.25
CA GLU A 297 11.41 -11.95 -29.65
C GLU A 297 9.98 -11.70 -30.13
N ILE A 298 8.96 -11.98 -29.32
CA ILE A 298 7.55 -11.68 -29.65
C ILE A 298 7.34 -10.19 -29.92
N LEU A 299 8.00 -9.33 -29.15
CA LEU A 299 7.83 -7.87 -29.24
C LEU A 299 8.76 -7.18 -30.25
N LYS A 300 9.69 -7.92 -30.84
CA LYS A 300 10.71 -7.38 -31.75
C LYS A 300 10.12 -6.63 -32.96
N ASP A 301 9.02 -7.16 -33.52
CA ASP A 301 8.34 -6.62 -34.68
C ASP A 301 7.18 -5.66 -34.32
N ILE A 302 6.97 -5.43 -33.02
CA ILE A 302 5.93 -4.51 -32.53
C ILE A 302 6.53 -3.13 -32.32
N GLN A 303 5.90 -2.11 -32.88
CA GLN A 303 6.26 -0.72 -32.65
C GLN A 303 5.91 -0.31 -31.21
N MET A 304 6.88 -0.48 -30.31
CA MET A 304 6.72 -0.17 -28.89
C MET A 304 6.71 1.33 -28.62
N PRO A 305 5.93 1.80 -27.63
CA PRO A 305 5.97 3.18 -27.18
C PRO A 305 7.27 3.47 -26.46
N THR A 306 7.64 4.73 -26.38
CA THR A 306 8.83 5.19 -25.63
C THR A 306 8.40 5.78 -24.31
N VAL A 307 9.04 5.36 -23.22
CA VAL A 307 8.87 5.96 -21.90
C VAL A 307 9.87 7.08 -21.71
N LYS A 308 9.39 8.25 -21.32
CA LYS A 308 10.23 9.44 -21.04
C LYS A 308 9.95 9.95 -19.64
N GLN A 309 10.98 10.08 -18.84
CA GLN A 309 10.91 10.68 -17.52
C GLN A 309 11.47 12.10 -17.51
N GLY A 310 10.97 12.90 -16.58
CA GLY A 310 11.44 14.25 -16.35
C GLY A 310 10.92 14.80 -15.03
N ASN A 311 11.20 16.06 -14.80
CA ASN A 311 10.67 16.75 -13.63
C ASN A 311 10.16 18.13 -14.00
N ILE A 312 9.22 18.61 -13.22
CA ILE A 312 8.62 19.94 -13.33
C ILE A 312 8.60 20.62 -11.96
N GLN A 313 8.66 21.95 -11.97
CA GLN A 313 8.54 22.73 -10.75
C GLN A 313 7.06 22.94 -10.42
N VAL A 314 6.63 22.47 -9.23
CA VAL A 314 5.28 22.64 -8.71
C VAL A 314 5.38 23.03 -7.24
N ALA A 315 4.75 24.12 -6.84
CA ALA A 315 4.73 24.62 -5.46
C ALA A 315 6.13 24.70 -4.78
N GLY A 316 7.17 25.06 -5.56
CA GLY A 316 8.55 25.15 -5.06
C GLY A 316 9.31 23.83 -4.96
N PHE A 317 8.68 22.71 -5.34
CA PHE A 317 9.31 21.39 -5.38
C PHE A 317 9.63 20.97 -6.82
N LYS A 318 10.72 20.23 -6.98
CA LYS A 318 11.10 19.58 -8.23
C LYS A 318 10.53 18.15 -8.20
N LEU A 319 9.40 17.93 -8.88
CA LEU A 319 8.61 16.70 -8.81
C LEU A 319 8.67 15.92 -10.12
N TRP A 320 8.63 14.61 -10.04
CA TRP A 320 8.87 13.71 -11.17
C TRP A 320 7.59 13.37 -11.92
N TYR A 321 7.73 13.26 -13.25
CA TYR A 321 6.70 12.73 -14.15
C TYR A 321 7.28 11.66 -15.07
N GLN A 322 6.40 10.83 -15.61
CA GLN A 322 6.69 9.85 -16.64
C GLN A 322 5.64 9.98 -17.74
N MET A 323 6.08 9.93 -19.00
CA MET A 323 5.19 9.89 -20.17
C MET A 323 5.49 8.68 -21.03
N THR A 324 4.45 7.93 -21.37
CA THR A 324 4.46 6.91 -22.41
C THR A 324 4.08 7.59 -23.72
N LEU A 325 5.04 7.72 -24.62
CA LEU A 325 4.92 8.45 -25.88
C LEU A 325 4.64 7.46 -27.04
N PRO A 326 3.83 7.83 -28.04
CA PRO A 326 3.61 7.02 -29.23
C PRO A 326 4.90 6.63 -29.94
N PRO A 327 4.96 5.46 -30.62
CA PRO A 327 6.02 5.16 -31.56
C PRO A 327 6.15 6.29 -32.59
N SER A 328 7.36 6.64 -32.97
CA SER A 328 7.63 7.75 -33.90
C SER A 328 7.05 9.09 -33.44
N PHE A 329 7.14 9.35 -32.12
CA PHE A 329 6.69 10.61 -31.54
C PHE A 329 7.32 11.83 -32.22
N ASP A 330 6.48 12.79 -32.61
CA ASP A 330 6.89 14.01 -33.30
C ASP A 330 6.39 15.24 -32.52
N LYS A 331 7.33 16.05 -32.01
CA LYS A 331 6.99 17.24 -31.21
C LYS A 331 6.21 18.31 -31.97
N SER A 332 6.22 18.29 -33.30
CA SER A 332 5.47 19.24 -34.12
C SER A 332 3.97 18.93 -34.17
N LYS A 333 3.59 17.70 -33.80
CA LYS A 333 2.21 17.23 -33.80
C LYS A 333 1.53 17.46 -32.44
N LYS A 334 0.20 17.45 -32.44
CA LYS A 334 -0.64 17.56 -31.24
C LYS A 334 -1.27 16.21 -30.92
N TYR A 335 -1.04 15.73 -29.68
CA TYR A 335 -1.52 14.44 -29.20
C TYR A 335 -2.55 14.61 -28.08
N PRO A 336 -3.56 13.72 -27.99
CA PRO A 336 -4.38 13.63 -26.78
C PRO A 336 -3.53 13.25 -25.58
N LEU A 337 -3.94 13.68 -24.38
CA LEU A 337 -3.29 13.36 -23.11
C LEU A 337 -4.25 12.64 -22.18
N LEU A 338 -3.83 11.52 -21.64
CA LEU A 338 -4.44 10.87 -20.49
C LEU A 338 -3.50 10.95 -19.28
N ILE A 339 -3.96 11.55 -18.19
CA ILE A 339 -3.27 11.46 -16.90
C ILE A 339 -3.68 10.14 -16.24
N ASP A 340 -2.72 9.30 -15.91
CA ASP A 340 -2.87 8.07 -15.12
C ASP A 340 -2.45 8.38 -13.67
N VAL A 341 -3.42 8.55 -12.77
CA VAL A 341 -3.19 9.00 -11.41
C VAL A 341 -3.49 7.93 -10.36
N TYR A 342 -2.65 7.86 -9.33
CA TYR A 342 -2.98 7.26 -8.04
C TYR A 342 -2.90 8.34 -6.95
N ALA A 343 -1.71 8.90 -6.73
CA ALA A 343 -1.41 10.02 -5.84
C ALA A 343 -1.78 9.82 -4.34
N GLY A 344 -2.07 8.60 -3.93
CA GLY A 344 -2.24 8.29 -2.51
C GLY A 344 -0.97 8.58 -1.71
N PRO A 345 -1.07 8.85 -0.40
CA PRO A 345 0.09 9.09 0.45
C PRO A 345 1.15 8.00 0.33
N CYS A 346 2.42 8.40 0.24
CA CYS A 346 3.58 7.51 0.07
C CYS A 346 3.62 6.71 -1.24
N SER A 347 2.73 6.95 -2.19
CA SER A 347 2.70 6.24 -3.48
C SER A 347 3.79 6.71 -4.43
N GLN A 348 4.09 5.88 -5.43
CA GLN A 348 5.02 6.18 -6.51
C GLN A 348 4.51 5.58 -7.81
N LYS A 349 4.27 6.43 -8.83
CA LYS A 349 3.91 6.02 -10.20
C LYS A 349 5.09 6.15 -11.16
N VAL A 350 6.03 7.03 -10.88
CA VAL A 350 7.22 7.28 -11.71
C VAL A 350 8.37 6.42 -11.24
N ASP A 351 8.68 5.37 -11.97
CA ASP A 351 9.77 4.44 -11.67
C ASP A 351 10.43 3.90 -12.96
N TYR A 352 11.46 3.06 -12.80
CA TYR A 352 12.20 2.46 -13.91
C TYR A 352 11.73 1.05 -14.28
N ARG A 353 10.55 0.62 -13.84
CA ARG A 353 10.02 -0.70 -14.16
C ARG A 353 9.44 -0.73 -15.57
N PHE A 354 9.90 -1.67 -16.39
CA PHE A 354 9.25 -1.97 -17.67
C PHE A 354 7.87 -2.59 -17.42
N ARG A 355 6.87 -2.10 -18.16
CA ARG A 355 5.49 -2.61 -18.09
C ARG A 355 4.88 -2.68 -19.48
N LEU A 356 4.12 -3.76 -19.70
CA LEU A 356 3.17 -3.88 -20.80
C LEU A 356 1.76 -3.79 -20.21
N ASN A 357 1.08 -2.69 -20.45
CA ASN A 357 -0.21 -2.39 -19.84
C ASN A 357 -1.09 -1.56 -20.77
N TRP A 358 -2.22 -1.10 -20.26
CA TRP A 358 -3.16 -0.27 -21.02
C TRP A 358 -2.52 1.00 -21.58
N ALA A 359 -1.61 1.64 -20.86
CA ALA A 359 -0.87 2.80 -21.35
C ALA A 359 -0.04 2.46 -22.59
N SER A 360 0.56 1.27 -22.65
CA SER A 360 1.30 0.80 -23.83
C SER A 360 0.40 0.68 -25.06
N TYR A 361 -0.80 0.12 -24.91
CA TYR A 361 -1.82 0.03 -25.97
C TYR A 361 -2.27 1.43 -26.41
N LEU A 362 -2.66 2.28 -25.49
CA LEU A 362 -3.15 3.63 -25.81
C LEU A 362 -2.10 4.46 -26.57
N ALA A 363 -0.83 4.38 -26.15
CA ALA A 363 0.23 5.11 -26.83
C ALA A 363 0.57 4.52 -28.20
N SER A 364 0.67 3.19 -28.32
CA SER A 364 1.06 2.52 -29.56
C SER A 364 -0.04 2.54 -30.61
N THR A 365 -1.27 2.21 -30.24
CA THR A 365 -2.41 2.05 -31.16
C THR A 365 -3.18 3.35 -31.34
N GLU A 366 -3.62 3.94 -30.25
CA GLU A 366 -4.53 5.11 -30.30
C GLU A 366 -3.77 6.45 -30.38
N LYS A 367 -2.44 6.41 -30.29
CA LYS A 367 -1.57 7.60 -30.32
C LYS A 367 -1.89 8.61 -29.20
N ILE A 368 -2.35 8.11 -28.06
CA ILE A 368 -2.63 8.92 -26.85
C ILE A 368 -1.38 8.92 -25.98
N ILE A 369 -0.90 10.09 -25.58
CA ILE A 369 0.16 10.19 -24.57
C ILE A 369 -0.44 9.87 -23.21
N VAL A 370 0.16 8.93 -22.49
CA VAL A 370 -0.23 8.63 -21.10
C VAL A 370 0.84 9.14 -20.16
N ALA A 371 0.45 10.01 -19.23
CA ALA A 371 1.37 10.63 -18.28
C ALA A 371 0.99 10.32 -16.84
N SER A 372 1.99 10.04 -16.01
CA SER A 372 1.87 9.94 -14.55
C SER A 372 2.74 11.01 -13.90
N PHE A 373 2.29 11.53 -12.75
CA PHE A 373 2.99 12.57 -12.01
C PHE A 373 2.94 12.31 -10.51
N ASP A 374 4.12 12.29 -9.88
CA ASP A 374 4.28 12.12 -8.43
C ASP A 374 4.37 13.50 -7.76
N GLY A 375 3.19 14.04 -7.41
CA GLY A 375 3.03 15.33 -6.75
C GLY A 375 3.35 15.31 -5.26
N ARG A 376 2.97 16.36 -4.54
CA ARG A 376 3.03 16.41 -3.07
C ARG A 376 2.22 15.27 -2.47
N GLY A 377 2.76 14.62 -1.45
CA GLY A 377 2.23 13.40 -0.83
C GLY A 377 2.89 12.12 -1.31
N SER A 378 3.55 12.11 -2.48
CA SER A 378 4.25 10.94 -3.00
C SER A 378 5.43 10.54 -2.12
N GLY A 379 5.76 9.25 -2.12
CA GLY A 379 6.86 8.65 -1.39
C GLY A 379 8.21 8.81 -2.09
N TYR A 380 9.27 8.35 -1.43
CA TYR A 380 10.63 8.22 -1.94
C TYR A 380 11.32 9.54 -2.35
N GLN A 381 10.73 10.69 -2.04
CA GLN A 381 11.25 12.03 -2.34
C GLN A 381 11.53 12.87 -1.08
N GLY A 382 11.52 12.24 0.08
CA GLY A 382 11.70 12.86 1.40
C GLY A 382 10.39 13.23 2.10
N ASP A 383 10.46 13.31 3.42
CA ASP A 383 9.29 13.51 4.29
C ASP A 383 8.58 14.85 4.06
N ARG A 384 9.31 15.89 3.64
CA ARG A 384 8.73 17.20 3.34
C ARG A 384 7.70 17.14 2.21
N ILE A 385 7.95 16.31 1.20
CA ILE A 385 7.00 16.08 0.09
C ILE A 385 5.91 15.11 0.54
N MET A 386 6.31 14.00 1.17
CA MET A 386 5.40 12.94 1.61
C MET A 386 4.36 13.45 2.63
N HIS A 387 4.78 14.24 3.62
CA HIS A 387 3.90 14.73 4.69
C HIS A 387 3.08 15.96 4.31
N ALA A 388 3.21 16.47 3.08
CA ALA A 388 2.44 17.63 2.65
C ALA A 388 0.92 17.40 2.72
N LEU A 389 0.47 16.14 2.58
CA LEU A 389 -0.95 15.76 2.64
C LEU A 389 -1.48 15.47 4.06
N TYR A 390 -0.62 15.43 5.06
CA TYR A 390 -1.05 15.07 6.40
C TYR A 390 -2.16 16.00 6.90
N ARG A 391 -3.28 15.40 7.31
CA ARG A 391 -4.54 16.01 7.77
C ARG A 391 -5.31 16.79 6.70
N ARG A 392 -4.96 16.62 5.41
CA ARG A 392 -5.58 17.39 4.31
C ARG A 392 -5.63 16.64 2.98
N LEU A 393 -6.07 15.37 3.02
CA LEU A 393 -6.31 14.60 1.79
C LEU A 393 -7.33 15.32 0.90
N GLY A 394 -7.17 15.23 -0.41
CA GLY A 394 -8.03 15.90 -1.39
C GLY A 394 -7.66 17.36 -1.65
N THR A 395 -6.45 17.78 -1.28
CA THR A 395 -5.96 19.16 -1.51
C THR A 395 -4.80 19.21 -2.49
N TYR A 396 -3.59 19.09 -2.00
CA TYR A 396 -2.38 19.30 -2.81
C TYR A 396 -2.16 18.25 -3.89
N GLU A 397 -2.50 16.99 -3.65
CA GLU A 397 -2.41 15.95 -4.67
C GLU A 397 -3.38 16.21 -5.83
N VAL A 398 -4.51 16.84 -5.58
CA VAL A 398 -5.49 17.27 -6.60
C VAL A 398 -4.96 18.49 -7.37
N GLU A 399 -4.53 19.52 -6.66
CA GLU A 399 -3.94 20.74 -7.24
C GLU A 399 -2.74 20.44 -8.12
N ASP A 400 -1.89 19.52 -7.68
CA ASP A 400 -0.65 19.17 -8.34
C ASP A 400 -0.90 18.40 -9.66
N GLN A 401 -1.93 17.55 -9.75
CA GLN A 401 -2.33 16.89 -11.00
C GLN A 401 -2.84 17.92 -12.02
N ILE A 402 -3.65 18.88 -11.59
CA ILE A 402 -4.15 19.97 -12.46
C ILE A 402 -2.98 20.83 -12.97
N THR A 403 -2.06 21.16 -12.08
CA THR A 403 -0.87 21.95 -12.42
C THR A 403 0.05 21.19 -13.38
N ALA A 404 0.25 19.89 -13.16
CA ALA A 404 1.03 19.03 -14.05
C ALA A 404 0.41 18.98 -15.45
N ALA A 405 -0.91 18.78 -15.56
CA ALA A 405 -1.62 18.77 -16.85
C ALA A 405 -1.43 20.10 -17.61
N ARG A 406 -1.54 21.25 -16.94
CA ARG A 406 -1.26 22.57 -17.55
C ARG A 406 0.18 22.67 -18.06
N LYS A 407 1.15 22.24 -17.25
CA LYS A 407 2.57 22.23 -17.65
C LYS A 407 2.84 21.29 -18.83
N PHE A 408 2.15 20.16 -18.92
CA PHE A 408 2.27 19.26 -20.07
C PHE A 408 1.68 19.88 -21.34
N ILE A 409 0.57 20.61 -21.24
CA ILE A 409 0.00 21.39 -22.36
C ILE A 409 1.02 22.45 -22.84
N ASP A 410 1.70 23.14 -21.92
CA ASP A 410 2.70 24.17 -22.22
C ASP A 410 3.95 23.60 -22.91
N MET A 411 4.20 22.27 -22.86
CA MET A 411 5.26 21.63 -23.64
C MET A 411 5.07 21.70 -25.16
N GLY A 412 3.87 22.06 -25.60
CA GLY A 412 3.58 22.40 -26.98
C GLY A 412 3.11 21.26 -27.89
N PHE A 413 3.18 20.00 -27.47
CA PHE A 413 2.75 18.83 -28.26
C PHE A 413 1.45 18.16 -27.75
N ILE A 414 0.82 18.70 -26.69
CA ILE A 414 -0.46 18.24 -26.20
C ILE A 414 -1.61 19.02 -26.85
N ASP A 415 -2.66 18.32 -27.27
CA ASP A 415 -3.92 18.93 -27.67
C ASP A 415 -4.74 19.29 -26.43
N LYS A 416 -4.78 20.57 -26.08
CA LYS A 416 -5.51 21.08 -24.91
C LYS A 416 -7.02 20.80 -24.90
N LYS A 417 -7.60 20.44 -26.06
CA LYS A 417 -9.02 20.06 -26.18
C LYS A 417 -9.26 18.57 -25.92
N ARG A 418 -8.21 17.77 -25.85
CA ARG A 418 -8.25 16.31 -25.66
C ARG A 418 -7.37 15.91 -24.50
N VAL A 419 -7.76 16.34 -23.29
CA VAL A 419 -7.08 16.03 -22.02
C VAL A 419 -8.07 15.30 -21.12
N ALA A 420 -7.68 14.13 -20.62
CA ALA A 420 -8.46 13.30 -19.72
C ALA A 420 -7.61 12.87 -18.50
N ILE A 421 -8.30 12.39 -17.47
CA ILE A 421 -7.69 11.82 -16.27
C ILE A 421 -8.40 10.52 -15.90
N TRP A 422 -7.66 9.52 -15.44
CA TRP A 422 -8.23 8.31 -14.89
C TRP A 422 -7.45 7.81 -13.68
N GLY A 423 -8.13 7.07 -12.82
CA GLY A 423 -7.49 6.41 -11.69
C GLY A 423 -8.40 5.40 -11.01
N TRP A 424 -7.77 4.52 -10.24
CA TRP A 424 -8.41 3.45 -9.49
C TRP A 424 -8.22 3.67 -7.99
N SER A 425 -9.23 3.34 -7.15
CA SER A 425 -9.14 3.47 -5.70
C SER A 425 -8.87 4.92 -5.27
N TYR A 426 -7.77 5.19 -4.58
CA TYR A 426 -7.34 6.56 -4.29
C TYR A 426 -7.21 7.41 -5.57
N GLY A 427 -6.71 6.82 -6.66
CA GLY A 427 -6.63 7.50 -7.96
C GLY A 427 -8.00 7.84 -8.54
N GLY A 428 -9.01 7.01 -8.31
CA GLY A 428 -10.42 7.29 -8.64
C GLY A 428 -10.95 8.47 -7.83
N TYR A 429 -10.63 8.55 -6.55
CA TYR A 429 -10.92 9.69 -5.69
C TYR A 429 -10.27 10.98 -6.22
N VAL A 430 -8.97 10.95 -6.52
CA VAL A 430 -8.25 12.12 -7.06
C VAL A 430 -8.81 12.53 -8.42
N THR A 431 -9.12 11.58 -9.30
CA THR A 431 -9.81 11.83 -10.58
C THR A 431 -11.10 12.59 -10.36
N SER A 432 -11.96 12.09 -9.47
CA SER A 432 -13.25 12.72 -9.17
C SER A 432 -13.09 14.12 -8.55
N MET A 433 -12.13 14.29 -7.65
CA MET A 433 -11.81 15.59 -7.04
C MET A 433 -11.26 16.59 -8.06
N VAL A 434 -10.42 16.14 -9.00
CA VAL A 434 -9.88 16.98 -10.10
C VAL A 434 -11.00 17.45 -11.02
N LEU A 435 -11.91 16.57 -11.44
CA LEU A 435 -13.06 16.93 -12.27
C LEU A 435 -14.02 17.85 -11.51
N GLY A 436 -14.33 17.52 -10.27
CA GLY A 436 -15.17 18.32 -9.38
C GLY A 436 -14.56 19.66 -8.96
N SER A 437 -13.26 19.91 -9.25
CA SER A 437 -12.64 21.22 -9.01
C SER A 437 -13.12 22.32 -9.96
N GLY A 438 -13.71 21.95 -11.10
CA GLY A 438 -14.12 22.91 -12.14
C GLY A 438 -12.93 23.60 -12.82
N SER A 439 -11.76 22.97 -12.89
CA SER A 439 -10.50 23.56 -13.38
C SER A 439 -10.52 23.97 -14.86
N GLY A 440 -11.44 23.43 -15.66
CA GLY A 440 -11.54 23.64 -17.11
C GLY A 440 -10.41 23.02 -17.93
N VAL A 441 -9.55 22.19 -17.33
CA VAL A 441 -8.40 21.55 -17.99
C VAL A 441 -8.80 20.24 -18.66
N PHE A 442 -9.65 19.46 -18.01
CA PHE A 442 -10.01 18.11 -18.42
C PHE A 442 -11.35 18.08 -19.15
N LYS A 443 -11.40 17.37 -20.26
CA LYS A 443 -12.63 17.14 -21.03
C LYS A 443 -13.45 15.99 -20.44
N CYS A 444 -12.78 14.96 -19.95
CA CYS A 444 -13.42 13.79 -19.36
C CYS A 444 -12.53 13.12 -18.31
N GLY A 445 -13.12 12.19 -17.57
CA GLY A 445 -12.36 11.31 -16.67
C GLY A 445 -13.08 10.03 -16.30
N ILE A 446 -12.29 9.07 -15.83
CA ILE A 446 -12.73 7.72 -15.48
C ILE A 446 -12.30 7.43 -14.05
N ALA A 447 -13.25 7.19 -13.16
CA ALA A 447 -12.99 6.79 -11.79
C ALA A 447 -13.41 5.34 -11.55
N VAL A 448 -12.45 4.50 -11.19
CA VAL A 448 -12.69 3.09 -10.85
C VAL A 448 -12.60 2.93 -9.35
N ALA A 449 -13.64 2.40 -8.72
CA ALA A 449 -13.75 2.13 -7.29
C ALA A 449 -13.29 3.32 -6.42
N PRO A 450 -13.80 4.56 -6.66
CA PRO A 450 -13.33 5.75 -5.98
C PRO A 450 -13.85 5.86 -4.54
N VAL A 451 -13.03 6.43 -3.65
CA VAL A 451 -13.52 7.01 -2.41
C VAL A 451 -14.35 8.26 -2.73
N SER A 452 -15.45 8.48 -2.01
CA SER A 452 -16.29 9.70 -2.12
C SER A 452 -16.17 10.59 -0.90
N LYS A 453 -16.13 9.97 0.27
CA LYS A 453 -15.95 10.60 1.59
C LYS A 453 -15.07 9.73 2.46
N TRP A 454 -14.15 10.35 3.17
CA TRP A 454 -13.22 9.62 4.05
C TRP A 454 -13.89 9.03 5.29
N GLU A 455 -15.03 9.56 5.72
CA GLU A 455 -15.82 8.97 6.81
C GLU A 455 -16.39 7.59 6.47
N TYR A 456 -16.44 7.22 5.19
CA TYR A 456 -16.92 5.91 4.75
C TYR A 456 -15.82 4.87 4.62
N TYR A 457 -14.55 5.29 4.75
CA TYR A 457 -13.41 4.40 4.63
C TYR A 457 -12.89 3.96 6.01
N ASP A 458 -12.03 2.93 6.05
CA ASP A 458 -11.57 2.34 7.29
C ASP A 458 -10.82 3.31 8.21
N ALA A 459 -10.87 3.02 9.52
CA ALA A 459 -10.31 3.88 10.57
C ALA A 459 -8.79 3.89 10.55
N VAL A 460 -8.14 2.75 10.26
CA VAL A 460 -6.67 2.64 10.33
C VAL A 460 -6.01 3.51 9.27
N TYR A 461 -6.41 3.34 8.01
CA TYR A 461 -5.91 4.17 6.91
C TYR A 461 -6.31 5.62 7.06
N THR A 462 -7.60 5.87 7.25
CA THR A 462 -8.16 7.22 7.20
C THR A 462 -7.63 8.07 8.35
N GLU A 463 -7.63 7.56 9.59
CA GLU A 463 -7.15 8.32 10.75
C GLU A 463 -5.64 8.49 10.76
N ARG A 464 -4.88 7.58 10.16
CA ARG A 464 -3.43 7.72 9.94
C ARG A 464 -3.10 9.01 9.20
N TYR A 465 -3.89 9.36 8.20
CA TYR A 465 -3.62 10.51 7.33
C TYR A 465 -4.47 11.73 7.62
N MET A 466 -5.67 11.57 8.19
CA MET A 466 -6.62 12.66 8.43
C MET A 466 -6.85 12.97 9.91
N GLY A 467 -6.48 12.08 10.85
CA GLY A 467 -6.99 12.17 12.21
C GLY A 467 -8.48 11.81 12.26
N ARG A 468 -9.21 12.25 13.27
CA ARG A 468 -10.62 11.88 13.49
C ARG A 468 -11.58 12.96 12.96
N PRO A 469 -12.75 12.58 12.38
CA PRO A 469 -13.77 13.50 11.87
C PRO A 469 -14.64 14.10 13.01
N ILE A 470 -14.01 14.69 14.00
CA ILE A 470 -14.69 15.35 15.14
C ILE A 470 -14.27 16.80 15.24
N LYS A 471 -15.12 17.64 15.87
CA LYS A 471 -14.89 19.09 16.00
C LYS A 471 -13.59 19.44 16.69
N SER A 472 -13.19 18.63 17.68
CA SER A 472 -11.95 18.81 18.45
C SER A 472 -10.69 18.34 17.72
N ASP A 473 -10.82 17.72 16.53
CA ASP A 473 -9.67 17.23 15.77
C ASP A 473 -9.67 17.75 14.32
N ASN A 474 -10.35 17.13 13.34
CA ASN A 474 -10.15 17.48 11.93
C ASN A 474 -11.43 17.50 11.08
N LEU A 475 -12.60 17.67 11.67
CA LEU A 475 -13.90 17.62 10.98
C LEU A 475 -13.95 18.53 9.74
N ALA A 476 -13.41 19.75 9.81
CA ALA A 476 -13.48 20.72 8.71
C ALA A 476 -12.78 20.20 7.43
N TYR A 477 -11.64 19.51 7.56
CA TYR A 477 -10.96 18.95 6.38
C TYR A 477 -11.68 17.71 5.82
N TYR A 478 -12.33 16.91 6.66
CA TYR A 478 -13.21 15.84 6.16
C TYR A 478 -14.33 16.39 5.30
N GLN A 479 -15.01 17.43 5.77
CA GLN A 479 -16.09 18.10 5.00
C GLN A 479 -15.59 18.69 3.67
N ASN A 480 -14.39 19.27 3.66
CA ASN A 480 -13.81 19.87 2.46
C ASN A 480 -13.22 18.86 1.47
N SER A 481 -13.03 17.62 1.87
CA SER A 481 -12.38 16.55 1.06
C SER A 481 -13.37 15.60 0.38
N THR A 482 -14.61 16.01 0.21
CA THR A 482 -15.69 15.18 -0.34
C THR A 482 -15.88 15.40 -1.84
N VAL A 483 -16.11 14.33 -2.59
CA VAL A 483 -16.47 14.39 -4.02
C VAL A 483 -17.89 14.86 -4.19
N THR A 484 -18.80 14.42 -3.33
CA THR A 484 -20.25 14.70 -3.43
C THR A 484 -20.60 16.18 -3.39
N GLU A 485 -19.88 16.97 -2.58
CA GLU A 485 -20.09 18.43 -2.50
C GLU A 485 -19.64 19.20 -3.77
N ARG A 486 -19.02 18.50 -4.72
CA ARG A 486 -18.51 19.05 -5.99
C ARG A 486 -19.34 18.63 -7.20
N ALA A 487 -20.46 17.94 -7.00
CA ALA A 487 -21.26 17.33 -8.06
C ALA A 487 -21.68 18.33 -9.15
N ALA A 488 -22.06 19.55 -8.79
CA ALA A 488 -22.48 20.58 -9.76
C ALA A 488 -21.41 20.91 -10.82
N ASN A 489 -20.12 20.77 -10.50
CA ASN A 489 -19.02 21.08 -11.41
C ASN A 489 -18.83 20.01 -12.51
N PHE A 490 -19.44 18.83 -12.35
CA PHE A 490 -19.36 17.77 -13.36
C PHE A 490 -20.20 18.04 -14.61
N LYS A 491 -21.08 19.05 -14.61
CA LYS A 491 -21.88 19.45 -15.78
C LYS A 491 -21.05 19.80 -17.03
N SER A 492 -19.79 20.13 -16.85
CA SER A 492 -18.89 20.54 -17.95
C SER A 492 -17.93 19.46 -18.42
N VAL A 493 -17.99 18.23 -17.86
CA VAL A 493 -17.05 17.14 -18.15
C VAL A 493 -17.80 15.83 -18.37
N ASN A 494 -17.27 14.95 -19.22
CA ASN A 494 -17.80 13.60 -19.34
C ASN A 494 -17.18 12.73 -18.24
N TYR A 495 -18.01 12.01 -17.51
CA TYR A 495 -17.57 11.22 -16.37
C TYR A 495 -18.04 9.77 -16.48
N LEU A 496 -17.10 8.82 -16.33
CA LEU A 496 -17.39 7.40 -16.23
C LEU A 496 -17.05 6.91 -14.82
N LEU A 497 -18.04 6.36 -14.12
CA LEU A 497 -17.94 5.81 -12.79
C LEU A 497 -18.05 4.27 -12.83
N ILE A 498 -17.02 3.58 -12.36
CA ILE A 498 -16.95 2.11 -12.37
C ILE A 498 -16.80 1.60 -10.93
N HIS A 499 -17.54 0.53 -10.56
CA HIS A 499 -17.39 -0.09 -9.24
C HIS A 499 -17.82 -1.56 -9.23
N GLY A 500 -17.23 -2.35 -8.32
CA GLY A 500 -17.68 -3.71 -7.99
C GLY A 500 -18.76 -3.69 -6.92
N THR A 501 -19.82 -4.50 -7.06
CA THR A 501 -20.91 -4.50 -6.09
C THR A 501 -20.58 -5.26 -4.80
N ALA A 502 -19.52 -6.07 -4.81
CA ALA A 502 -19.00 -6.82 -3.67
C ALA A 502 -17.63 -6.29 -3.20
N ASP A 503 -17.34 -5.01 -3.47
CA ASP A 503 -16.12 -4.34 -3.01
C ASP A 503 -16.19 -4.17 -1.48
N ASP A 504 -15.38 -4.96 -0.77
CA ASP A 504 -15.28 -5.01 0.68
C ASP A 504 -14.22 -4.03 1.24
N ASN A 505 -13.45 -3.40 0.37
CA ASN A 505 -12.42 -2.41 0.68
C ASN A 505 -13.00 -0.98 0.56
N VAL A 506 -13.19 -0.50 -0.67
CA VAL A 506 -13.88 0.75 -0.97
C VAL A 506 -15.33 0.42 -1.29
N HIS A 507 -16.18 0.40 -0.30
CA HIS A 507 -17.55 -0.11 -0.42
C HIS A 507 -18.33 0.56 -1.57
N PHE A 508 -19.19 -0.21 -2.23
CA PHE A 508 -20.10 0.29 -3.27
C PHE A 508 -20.90 1.53 -2.82
N GLN A 509 -21.12 1.69 -1.51
CA GLN A 509 -21.67 2.89 -0.90
C GLN A 509 -20.99 4.17 -1.42
N GLN A 510 -19.68 4.18 -1.62
CA GLN A 510 -18.91 5.33 -2.08
C GLN A 510 -19.37 5.78 -3.48
N ALA A 511 -19.46 4.83 -4.43
CA ALA A 511 -19.95 5.11 -5.78
C ALA A 511 -21.45 5.47 -5.80
N ALA A 512 -22.26 4.78 -5.00
CA ALA A 512 -23.68 5.08 -4.86
C ALA A 512 -23.92 6.53 -4.39
N GLN A 513 -23.10 7.03 -3.46
CA GLN A 513 -23.20 8.42 -2.98
C GLN A 513 -22.73 9.43 -4.03
N ILE A 514 -21.70 9.12 -4.84
CA ILE A 514 -21.33 9.97 -5.98
C ILE A 514 -22.47 10.00 -6.99
N SER A 515 -23.00 8.84 -7.38
CA SER A 515 -24.13 8.73 -8.31
C SER A 515 -25.33 9.56 -7.84
N LYS A 516 -25.71 9.41 -6.56
CA LYS A 516 -26.81 10.20 -5.99
C LYS A 516 -26.57 11.70 -6.10
N ALA A 517 -25.38 12.18 -5.70
CA ALA A 517 -25.07 13.60 -5.75
C ALA A 517 -25.09 14.18 -7.18
N LEU A 518 -24.62 13.40 -8.16
CA LEU A 518 -24.67 13.80 -9.57
C LEU A 518 -26.12 13.87 -10.10
N VAL A 519 -26.96 12.91 -9.75
CA VAL A 519 -28.39 12.90 -10.10
C VAL A 519 -29.11 14.10 -9.48
N ASP A 520 -28.88 14.38 -8.21
CA ASP A 520 -29.48 15.51 -7.50
C ASP A 520 -29.11 16.87 -8.15
N GLU A 521 -27.93 16.95 -8.78
CA GLU A 521 -27.46 18.14 -9.52
C GLU A 521 -27.84 18.12 -11.02
N ASN A 522 -28.58 17.13 -11.49
CA ASN A 522 -28.93 16.95 -12.92
C ASN A 522 -27.67 16.90 -13.82
N VAL A 523 -26.67 16.16 -13.40
CA VAL A 523 -25.46 15.87 -14.18
C VAL A 523 -25.67 14.55 -14.95
N ASP A 524 -25.38 14.56 -16.25
CA ASP A 524 -25.33 13.36 -17.06
C ASP A 524 -23.95 12.69 -16.92
N PHE A 525 -23.94 11.37 -16.70
CA PHE A 525 -22.71 10.57 -16.53
C PHE A 525 -22.92 9.12 -16.87
N GLU A 526 -21.84 8.39 -17.18
CA GLU A 526 -21.87 6.97 -17.45
C GLU A 526 -21.48 6.15 -16.20
N THR A 527 -22.12 4.98 -16.05
CA THR A 527 -21.79 4.05 -14.97
C THR A 527 -21.60 2.64 -15.48
N MET A 528 -20.69 1.88 -14.83
CA MET A 528 -20.56 0.43 -15.04
C MET A 528 -20.37 -0.26 -13.70
N TRP A 529 -21.37 -1.07 -13.33
CA TRP A 529 -21.32 -1.90 -12.14
C TRP A 529 -20.91 -3.32 -12.48
N TYR A 530 -19.94 -3.86 -11.75
CA TYR A 530 -19.50 -5.24 -11.90
C TYR A 530 -20.08 -6.07 -10.75
N THR A 531 -21.13 -6.83 -11.05
CA THR A 531 -21.83 -7.66 -10.08
C THR A 531 -20.91 -8.69 -9.47
N ASP A 532 -20.97 -8.81 -8.12
CA ASP A 532 -20.18 -9.75 -7.30
C ASP A 532 -18.65 -9.63 -7.43
N LYS A 533 -18.18 -8.50 -7.95
CA LYS A 533 -16.74 -8.21 -8.03
C LYS A 533 -16.29 -7.34 -6.87
N ASP A 534 -15.13 -7.70 -6.36
CA ASP A 534 -14.40 -6.99 -5.31
C ASP A 534 -13.64 -5.76 -5.85
N HIS A 535 -12.75 -5.20 -5.02
CA HIS A 535 -11.95 -4.01 -5.35
C HIS A 535 -11.01 -4.19 -6.55
N GLY A 536 -10.54 -5.42 -6.80
CA GLY A 536 -9.64 -5.77 -7.88
C GLY A 536 -10.33 -5.92 -9.25
N LEU A 537 -11.65 -6.10 -9.29
CA LEU A 537 -12.43 -6.40 -10.50
C LEU A 537 -11.81 -7.55 -11.32
N ASP A 538 -11.39 -8.60 -10.64
CA ASP A 538 -10.60 -9.69 -11.23
C ASP A 538 -11.39 -10.62 -12.18
N GLY A 539 -10.62 -11.46 -12.88
CA GLY A 539 -11.15 -12.48 -13.81
C GLY A 539 -11.67 -11.86 -15.09
N SER A 540 -12.87 -12.27 -15.53
CA SER A 540 -13.50 -11.78 -16.78
C SER A 540 -13.79 -10.27 -16.75
N ALA A 541 -14.05 -9.71 -15.59
CA ALA A 541 -14.30 -8.28 -15.40
C ALA A 541 -13.07 -7.44 -15.76
N HIS A 542 -11.87 -7.87 -15.40
CA HIS A 542 -10.63 -7.11 -15.63
C HIS A 542 -10.46 -6.73 -17.10
N ARG A 543 -10.61 -7.68 -18.02
CA ARG A 543 -10.54 -7.39 -19.47
C ARG A 543 -11.65 -6.44 -19.92
N HIS A 544 -12.87 -6.66 -19.44
CA HIS A 544 -14.03 -5.84 -19.82
C HIS A 544 -13.88 -4.39 -19.34
N VAL A 545 -13.36 -4.15 -18.14
CA VAL A 545 -13.08 -2.81 -17.60
C VAL A 545 -12.21 -2.00 -18.57
N TYR A 546 -11.07 -2.55 -19.00
CA TYR A 546 -10.15 -1.82 -19.91
C TYR A 546 -10.72 -1.61 -21.30
N ILE A 547 -11.52 -2.56 -21.83
CA ILE A 547 -12.23 -2.39 -23.10
C ILE A 547 -13.24 -1.25 -22.97
N HIS A 548 -14.04 -1.24 -21.92
CA HIS A 548 -15.06 -0.22 -21.69
C HIS A 548 -14.45 1.18 -21.49
N MET A 549 -13.41 1.28 -20.69
CA MET A 549 -12.65 2.52 -20.53
C MET A 549 -12.05 3.01 -21.86
N SER A 550 -11.57 2.11 -22.71
CA SER A 550 -11.04 2.47 -24.05
C SER A 550 -12.13 3.05 -24.93
N HIS A 551 -13.32 2.47 -24.95
CA HIS A 551 -14.47 2.98 -25.73
C HIS A 551 -14.87 4.37 -25.25
N PHE A 552 -15.04 4.57 -23.94
CA PHE A 552 -15.36 5.87 -23.37
C PHE A 552 -14.31 6.93 -23.72
N LEU A 553 -13.02 6.59 -23.61
CA LEU A 553 -11.93 7.53 -23.90
C LEU A 553 -11.88 7.89 -25.40
N LYS A 554 -12.08 6.93 -26.30
CA LYS A 554 -12.16 7.18 -27.74
C LYS A 554 -13.32 8.09 -28.09
N GLN A 555 -14.49 7.83 -27.53
CA GLN A 555 -15.66 8.68 -27.70
C GLN A 555 -15.40 10.11 -27.17
N CYS A 556 -14.85 10.24 -25.96
CA CYS A 556 -14.51 11.54 -25.40
C CYS A 556 -13.53 12.31 -26.29
N PHE A 557 -12.53 11.68 -26.85
CA PHE A 557 -11.52 12.33 -27.69
C PHE A 557 -11.95 12.44 -29.17
N SER A 558 -13.11 11.93 -29.54
CA SER A 558 -13.60 11.88 -30.92
C SER A 558 -12.59 11.16 -31.85
N LEU A 559 -12.08 10.02 -31.39
CA LEU A 559 -11.21 9.12 -32.15
C LEU A 559 -12.06 8.09 -32.89
N SER A 560 -11.71 7.80 -34.15
CA SER A 560 -12.36 6.80 -34.99
C SER A 560 -12.00 5.38 -34.59
#